data_ee936ff51e7fd97fdcad500efed82af5
#
_entry.id   ee936ff51e7fd97fdcad500efed82af5
#
_cell.length_a   1.000
_cell.length_b   1.000
_cell.length_c   1.000
_cell.angle_alpha   90.00
_cell.angle_beta   90.00
_cell.angle_gamma   90.00
#
_symmetry.space_group_name_H-M   'P 1'
#
loop_
_entity.id
_entity.type
_entity.pdbx_description
1 polymer ?
#
loop_
_entity_poly.entity_id
_entity_poly.type
_entity_poly.pdbx_seq_one_letter_code
_entity_poly.pdbx_strand_id
1 'polypeptide(L)'
;TVLVFDHLYNRLCQISLGEHRDVNGARTRECGAALPFIGEDAVTATPGREGYMDAVNKIKQMLRQGEAIQVVPSCRFSTPFAGDAFTLYRRMRRCNASPYMFFMDLPGITLFGSSPEVMVRCDEGKLQLSPIAGTRKRGADDLEDARLAAELQEDPKERAEHVMLVDLGRNDLGRIARPGTVNVERLMEVERFSHVMHLTSRITARLQPDLDALDVLAATFPAGTVSGAPKVRAMEIIAETEQLPRGPYAGCIGWLGLDDDNVSLDTGITIRSMWVKDGKLHWQAGGGIVFDSDPVAEWNEVYNKSAIMRTVLNTPGEDHVPAHR
;
A
#
# COMPACT_ATOMS: atom_id res chain seq x y z
N THR A 1 -22.22 12.68 -7.25
CA THR A 1 -21.61 13.00 -8.55
C THR A 1 -20.15 12.60 -8.56
N VAL A 2 -19.72 11.90 -9.59
CA VAL A 2 -18.33 11.50 -9.83
C VAL A 2 -17.86 12.10 -11.15
N LEU A 3 -16.63 12.62 -11.19
CA LEU A 3 -15.97 13.05 -12.41
C LEU A 3 -14.93 11.99 -12.79
N VAL A 4 -15.05 11.45 -14.00
CA VAL A 4 -14.16 10.44 -14.55
C VAL A 4 -13.34 11.04 -15.67
N PHE A 5 -12.01 11.07 -15.51
CA PHE A 5 -11.07 11.43 -16.55
C PHE A 5 -10.64 10.17 -17.28
N ASP A 6 -11.09 10.01 -18.50
CA ASP A 6 -10.64 8.94 -19.40
C ASP A 6 -9.41 9.43 -20.17
N HIS A 7 -8.24 8.98 -19.74
CA HIS A 7 -6.98 9.36 -20.37
C HIS A 7 -6.73 8.71 -21.74
N LEU A 8 -7.39 7.57 -22.02
CA LEU A 8 -7.27 6.89 -23.30
C LEU A 8 -7.97 7.66 -24.42
N TYR A 9 -9.18 8.15 -24.12
CA TYR A 9 -9.99 8.91 -25.09
C TYR A 9 -9.95 10.42 -24.86
N ASN A 10 -9.15 10.88 -23.88
CA ASN A 10 -9.03 12.29 -23.49
C ASN A 10 -10.39 12.94 -23.21
N ARG A 11 -11.22 12.26 -22.43
CA ARG A 11 -12.59 12.69 -22.11
C ARG A 11 -12.76 12.92 -20.62
N LEU A 12 -13.62 13.88 -20.28
CA LEU A 12 -14.12 14.08 -18.93
C LEU A 12 -15.61 13.72 -18.93
N CYS A 13 -15.97 12.72 -18.14
CA CYS A 13 -17.35 12.30 -17.95
C CYS A 13 -17.81 12.66 -16.55
N GLN A 14 -19.02 13.16 -16.42
CA GLN A 14 -19.70 13.36 -15.14
C GLN A 14 -20.77 12.30 -14.99
N ILE A 15 -20.69 11.55 -13.89
CA ILE A 15 -21.67 10.54 -13.49
C ILE A 15 -22.40 11.05 -12.24
N SER A 16 -23.72 11.16 -12.27
CA SER A 16 -24.54 11.60 -11.15
C SER A 16 -25.62 10.58 -10.87
N LEU A 17 -25.78 10.20 -9.61
CA LEU A 17 -26.94 9.48 -9.10
C LEU A 17 -27.96 10.51 -8.64
N GLY A 18 -29.15 10.51 -9.23
CA GLY A 18 -30.21 11.49 -8.97
C GLY A 18 -30.00 12.82 -9.71
N GLU A 19 -30.20 13.94 -9.02
CA GLU A 19 -30.16 15.26 -9.64
C GLU A 19 -28.75 15.62 -10.16
N HIS A 20 -28.72 16.20 -11.36
CA HIS A 20 -27.48 16.70 -11.94
C HIS A 20 -26.98 17.93 -11.19
N ARG A 21 -25.76 17.87 -10.67
CA ARG A 21 -25.06 19.02 -10.05
C ARG A 21 -24.10 19.64 -11.05
N ASP A 22 -24.19 20.95 -11.25
CA ASP A 22 -23.19 21.68 -12.03
C ASP A 22 -21.86 21.70 -11.28
N VAL A 23 -20.83 21.11 -11.90
CA VAL A 23 -19.47 21.05 -11.36
C VAL A 23 -18.53 22.08 -11.95
N ASN A 24 -19.03 23.01 -12.79
CA ASN A 24 -18.20 24.03 -13.43
C ASN A 24 -17.48 24.92 -12.42
N GLY A 25 -18.07 25.17 -11.22
CA GLY A 25 -17.43 25.91 -10.12
C GLY A 25 -16.36 25.10 -9.35
N ALA A 26 -16.30 23.75 -9.51
CA ALA A 26 -15.32 22.92 -8.82
C ALA A 26 -13.90 22.98 -9.44
N ARG A 27 -13.73 23.67 -10.56
CA ARG A 27 -12.48 23.67 -11.33
C ARG A 27 -11.38 24.58 -10.80
N THR A 28 -11.67 25.47 -9.88
CA THR A 28 -10.74 26.51 -9.44
C THR A 28 -10.51 26.49 -7.95
N ARG A 29 -9.80 25.45 -7.47
CA ARG A 29 -9.12 25.58 -6.18
C ARG A 29 -7.77 26.22 -6.45
N GLU A 30 -7.56 27.43 -5.95
CA GLU A 30 -6.23 28.06 -5.94
C GLU A 30 -5.26 27.12 -5.21
N CYS A 31 -4.06 26.95 -5.74
CA CYS A 31 -3.02 26.20 -5.07
C CYS A 31 -2.73 26.88 -3.73
N GLY A 32 -2.80 26.12 -2.65
CA GLY A 32 -2.55 26.62 -1.30
C GLY A 32 -1.16 27.22 -1.13
N ALA A 33 -0.98 27.93 -0.04
CA ALA A 33 0.29 28.56 0.33
C ALA A 33 1.46 27.54 0.34
N ALA A 34 2.67 28.06 0.10
CA ALA A 34 3.89 27.27 0.19
C ALA A 34 3.92 26.50 1.53
N LEU A 35 4.26 25.21 1.46
CA LEU A 35 4.36 24.40 2.67
C LEU A 35 5.59 24.82 3.47
N PRO A 36 5.47 24.95 4.79
CA PRO A 36 6.63 25.18 5.62
C PRO A 36 7.62 24.01 5.50
N PHE A 37 8.91 24.30 5.55
CA PHE A 37 9.94 23.28 5.70
C PHE A 37 9.75 22.59 7.05
N ILE A 38 9.68 21.25 7.04
CA ILE A 38 9.58 20.44 8.25
C ILE A 38 10.92 19.72 8.42
N GLY A 39 11.72 20.17 9.40
CA GLY A 39 12.98 19.54 9.74
C GLY A 39 12.79 18.08 10.22
N GLU A 40 13.79 17.24 10.02
CA GLU A 40 13.74 15.84 10.48
C GLU A 40 13.58 15.73 12.00
N ASP A 41 14.10 16.69 12.77
CA ASP A 41 13.99 16.76 14.22
C ASP A 41 12.55 16.96 14.72
N ALA A 42 11.65 17.45 13.86
CA ALA A 42 10.23 17.60 14.19
C ALA A 42 9.43 16.29 14.00
N VAL A 43 10.04 15.25 13.45
CA VAL A 43 9.38 13.95 13.20
C VAL A 43 9.58 13.05 14.41
N THR A 44 8.48 12.59 14.99
CA THR A 44 8.48 11.59 16.07
C THR A 44 8.10 10.22 15.51
N ALA A 45 8.79 9.16 15.96
CA ALA A 45 8.48 7.78 15.63
C ALA A 45 7.84 7.07 16.85
N THR A 46 6.79 6.30 16.63
CA THR A 46 6.12 5.48 17.66
C THR A 46 5.86 4.06 17.13
N PRO A 47 6.45 3.02 17.73
CA PRO A 47 7.49 3.10 18.74
C PRO A 47 8.75 3.77 18.14
N GLY A 48 9.59 4.36 19.00
CA GLY A 48 10.91 4.81 18.56
C GLY A 48 11.81 3.63 18.17
N ARG A 49 13.03 3.93 17.73
CA ARG A 49 14.00 2.92 17.26
C ARG A 49 14.16 1.75 18.23
N GLU A 50 14.43 2.04 19.49
CA GLU A 50 14.64 1.03 20.53
C GLU A 50 13.37 0.19 20.76
N GLY A 51 12.22 0.87 20.88
CA GLY A 51 10.94 0.17 21.05
C GLY A 51 10.56 -0.71 19.88
N TYR A 52 10.91 -0.32 18.64
CA TYR A 52 10.71 -1.17 17.46
C TYR A 52 11.64 -2.39 17.48
N MET A 53 12.90 -2.20 17.82
CA MET A 53 13.87 -3.29 17.94
C MET A 53 13.47 -4.29 19.06
N ASP A 54 12.92 -3.80 20.17
CA ASP A 54 12.38 -4.63 21.24
C ASP A 54 11.16 -5.44 20.75
N ALA A 55 10.25 -4.82 19.99
CA ALA A 55 9.12 -5.51 19.37
C ALA A 55 9.61 -6.61 18.42
N VAL A 56 10.61 -6.34 17.57
CA VAL A 56 11.24 -7.35 16.70
C VAL A 56 11.76 -8.52 17.50
N ASN A 57 12.48 -8.28 18.61
CA ASN A 57 13.01 -9.34 19.47
C ASN A 57 11.90 -10.19 20.11
N LYS A 58 10.81 -9.57 20.57
CA LYS A 58 9.65 -10.30 21.11
C LYS A 58 8.98 -11.16 20.03
N ILE A 59 8.76 -10.60 18.86
CA ILE A 59 8.20 -11.33 17.71
C ILE A 59 9.09 -12.53 17.37
N LYS A 60 10.40 -12.37 17.29
CA LYS A 60 11.33 -13.48 17.02
C LYS A 60 11.24 -14.60 18.06
N GLN A 61 10.96 -14.28 19.32
CA GLN A 61 10.73 -15.32 20.35
C GLN A 61 9.46 -16.12 20.05
N MET A 62 8.37 -15.45 19.69
CA MET A 62 7.12 -16.10 19.31
C MET A 62 7.26 -16.94 18.03
N LEU A 63 8.02 -16.47 17.04
CA LEU A 63 8.36 -17.24 15.83
C LEU A 63 9.14 -18.52 16.18
N ARG A 64 10.10 -18.46 17.12
CA ARG A 64 10.85 -19.64 17.61
C ARG A 64 9.97 -20.64 18.33
N GLN A 65 8.88 -20.19 18.93
CA GLN A 65 7.87 -21.03 19.58
C GLN A 65 6.88 -21.65 18.59
N GLY A 66 7.01 -21.28 17.31
CA GLY A 66 6.14 -21.80 16.24
C GLY A 66 4.76 -21.11 16.15
N GLU A 67 4.59 -19.95 16.78
CA GLU A 67 3.29 -19.25 16.78
C GLU A 67 2.95 -18.63 15.42
N ALA A 68 3.96 -18.19 14.68
CA ALA A 68 3.82 -17.66 13.32
C ALA A 68 5.07 -17.94 12.49
N ILE A 69 4.98 -17.74 11.19
CA ILE A 69 6.09 -17.84 10.23
C ILE A 69 6.66 -16.44 9.96
N GLN A 70 5.77 -15.46 9.79
CA GLN A 70 6.10 -14.06 9.58
C GLN A 70 5.07 -13.17 10.29
N VAL A 71 5.54 -12.05 10.84
CA VAL A 71 4.71 -10.99 11.41
C VAL A 71 5.21 -9.65 10.86
N VAL A 72 4.30 -8.74 10.50
CA VAL A 72 4.65 -7.42 9.93
C VAL A 72 4.32 -6.30 10.93
N PRO A 73 5.18 -6.04 11.94
CA PRO A 73 5.02 -4.89 12.83
C PRO A 73 5.30 -3.59 12.07
N SER A 74 4.79 -2.48 12.59
CA SER A 74 4.95 -1.18 11.96
C SER A 74 5.31 -0.07 12.95
N CYS A 75 5.83 1.01 12.42
CA CYS A 75 6.16 2.23 13.14
C CYS A 75 5.41 3.40 12.52
N ARG A 76 4.73 4.20 13.38
CA ARG A 76 4.09 5.44 12.98
C ARG A 76 5.05 6.59 13.15
N PHE A 77 5.13 7.40 12.12
CA PHE A 77 5.83 8.68 12.11
C PHE A 77 4.81 9.81 12.15
N SER A 78 5.11 10.86 12.90
CA SER A 78 4.19 11.98 13.09
C SER A 78 4.96 13.29 13.22
N THR A 79 4.39 14.38 12.68
CA THR A 79 4.92 15.73 12.81
C THR A 79 3.77 16.74 12.93
N PRO A 80 3.92 17.86 13.66
CA PRO A 80 2.97 18.96 13.58
C PRO A 80 2.78 19.41 12.14
N PHE A 81 1.55 19.73 11.75
CA PHE A 81 1.24 20.13 10.38
C PHE A 81 0.19 21.24 10.34
N ALA A 82 0.56 22.36 9.71
CA ALA A 82 -0.29 23.52 9.49
C ALA A 82 -0.14 23.98 8.03
N GLY A 83 -0.48 23.11 7.09
CA GLY A 83 -0.32 23.37 5.66
C GLY A 83 -1.45 22.79 4.83
N ASP A 84 -1.38 22.96 3.51
CA ASP A 84 -2.33 22.38 2.58
C ASP A 84 -1.93 20.93 2.24
N ALA A 85 -2.73 19.95 2.69
CA ALA A 85 -2.51 18.54 2.43
C ALA A 85 -2.58 18.20 0.92
N PHE A 86 -3.36 18.95 0.12
CA PHE A 86 -3.44 18.72 -1.31
C PHE A 86 -2.13 19.10 -2.03
N THR A 87 -1.44 20.12 -1.56
CA THR A 87 -0.10 20.45 -2.06
C THR A 87 0.90 19.34 -1.75
N LEU A 88 0.86 18.72 -0.56
CA LEU A 88 1.68 17.53 -0.26
C LEU A 88 1.35 16.36 -1.19
N TYR A 89 0.07 16.09 -1.43
CA TYR A 89 -0.34 15.05 -2.36
C TYR A 89 0.17 15.29 -3.78
N ARG A 90 0.14 16.52 -4.29
CA ARG A 90 0.69 16.88 -5.60
C ARG A 90 2.20 16.61 -5.68
N ARG A 91 2.95 16.93 -4.62
CA ARG A 91 4.39 16.57 -4.51
C ARG A 91 4.58 15.06 -4.52
N MET A 92 3.79 14.31 -3.73
CA MET A 92 3.85 12.85 -3.69
C MET A 92 3.63 12.23 -5.06
N ARG A 93 2.64 12.69 -5.83
CA ARG A 93 2.39 12.23 -7.21
C ARG A 93 3.59 12.42 -8.14
N ARG A 94 4.34 13.49 -7.97
CA ARG A 94 5.54 13.78 -8.79
C ARG A 94 6.73 12.90 -8.41
N CYS A 95 6.88 12.63 -7.11
CA CYS A 95 8.01 11.85 -6.60
C CYS A 95 7.79 10.34 -6.71
N ASN A 96 6.55 9.89 -6.64
CA ASN A 96 6.19 8.47 -6.56
C ASN A 96 4.85 8.20 -7.24
N ALA A 97 4.83 8.14 -8.56
CA ALA A 97 3.65 7.71 -9.30
C ALA A 97 3.44 6.20 -9.10
N SER A 98 2.24 5.80 -8.67
CA SER A 98 1.87 4.42 -8.38
C SER A 98 0.43 4.13 -8.86
N PRO A 99 0.04 2.86 -9.02
CA PRO A 99 -1.29 2.51 -9.56
C PRO A 99 -2.46 3.08 -8.76
N TYR A 100 -2.33 3.18 -7.43
CA TYR A 100 -3.39 3.69 -6.56
C TYR A 100 -2.98 5.02 -5.94
N MET A 101 -3.23 6.10 -6.67
CA MET A 101 -3.05 7.47 -6.17
C MET A 101 -4.40 8.04 -5.76
N PHE A 102 -4.50 8.54 -4.53
CA PHE A 102 -5.77 9.01 -3.98
C PHE A 102 -5.59 10.22 -3.05
N PHE A 103 -6.64 11.02 -2.98
CA PHE A 103 -6.79 12.12 -2.04
C PHE A 103 -8.24 12.16 -1.57
N MET A 104 -8.44 12.04 -0.26
CA MET A 104 -9.76 12.03 0.37
C MET A 104 -9.79 13.06 1.49
N ASP A 105 -10.65 14.04 1.34
CA ASP A 105 -10.90 15.05 2.37
C ASP A 105 -12.23 14.74 3.05
N LEU A 106 -12.15 14.13 4.22
CA LEU A 106 -13.29 13.61 4.97
C LEU A 106 -13.45 14.40 6.28
N PRO A 107 -14.65 14.42 6.88
CA PRO A 107 -14.84 15.08 8.17
C PRO A 107 -13.85 14.56 9.22
N GLY A 108 -12.97 15.45 9.71
CA GLY A 108 -12.00 15.15 10.76
C GLY A 108 -10.72 14.43 10.33
N ILE A 109 -10.56 14.06 9.06
CA ILE A 109 -9.33 13.44 8.55
C ILE A 109 -9.15 13.71 7.05
N THR A 110 -7.96 14.12 6.64
CA THR A 110 -7.58 14.16 5.22
C THR A 110 -6.58 13.05 4.97
N LEU A 111 -6.89 12.11 4.07
CA LEU A 111 -6.08 10.94 3.74
C LEU A 111 -5.62 11.02 2.29
N PHE A 112 -4.33 10.78 2.03
CA PHE A 112 -3.79 10.76 0.68
C PHE A 112 -2.62 9.79 0.57
N GLY A 113 -2.39 9.27 -0.63
CA GLY A 113 -1.35 8.28 -0.83
C GLY A 113 -1.06 7.97 -2.28
N SER A 114 -0.02 7.16 -2.46
CA SER A 114 0.43 6.62 -3.74
C SER A 114 0.88 5.17 -3.53
N SER A 115 -0.10 4.27 -3.44
CA SER A 115 0.14 2.86 -3.16
C SER A 115 0.52 2.08 -4.41
N PRO A 116 1.59 1.29 -4.36
CA PRO A 116 2.00 0.45 -5.48
C PRO A 116 1.28 -0.91 -5.53
N GLU A 117 0.57 -1.30 -4.47
CA GLU A 117 0.19 -2.69 -4.26
C GLU A 117 -1.33 -2.89 -4.29
N VAL A 118 -1.76 -3.82 -5.13
CA VAL A 118 -3.15 -4.31 -5.18
C VAL A 118 -3.46 -5.04 -3.88
N MET A 119 -4.59 -4.74 -3.25
CA MET A 119 -5.11 -5.58 -2.18
C MET A 119 -5.92 -6.75 -2.78
N VAL A 120 -6.97 -6.46 -3.53
CA VAL A 120 -7.76 -7.45 -4.27
C VAL A 120 -8.51 -6.75 -5.41
N ARG A 121 -8.62 -7.45 -6.53
CA ARG A 121 -9.49 -7.11 -7.65
C ARG A 121 -10.52 -8.18 -7.87
N CYS A 122 -11.71 -7.77 -8.24
CA CYS A 122 -12.73 -8.63 -8.81
C CYS A 122 -13.32 -7.92 -10.04
N ASP A 123 -13.35 -8.61 -11.15
CA ASP A 123 -13.92 -8.10 -12.40
C ASP A 123 -14.88 -9.15 -12.94
N GLU A 124 -16.17 -8.82 -12.92
CA GLU A 124 -17.25 -9.75 -13.29
C GLU A 124 -17.09 -11.14 -12.63
N GLY A 125 -16.83 -11.15 -11.32
CA GLY A 125 -16.63 -12.37 -10.55
C GLY A 125 -15.30 -13.08 -10.79
N LYS A 126 -14.37 -12.52 -11.58
CA LYS A 126 -12.98 -13.00 -11.67
C LYS A 126 -12.13 -12.30 -10.60
N LEU A 127 -11.75 -13.05 -9.59
CA LEU A 127 -10.88 -12.60 -8.51
C LEU A 127 -9.42 -12.57 -8.94
N GLN A 128 -8.65 -11.59 -8.46
CA GLN A 128 -7.21 -11.49 -8.66
C GLN A 128 -6.51 -10.93 -7.43
N LEU A 129 -5.42 -11.60 -7.03
CA LEU A 129 -4.39 -11.09 -6.14
C LEU A 129 -3.05 -11.05 -6.87
N SER A 130 -2.22 -10.07 -6.54
CA SER A 130 -0.91 -9.90 -7.16
C SER A 130 0.13 -9.63 -6.07
N PRO A 131 0.57 -10.67 -5.32
CA PRO A 131 1.61 -10.48 -4.30
C PRO A 131 2.91 -10.02 -4.94
N ILE A 132 3.55 -9.06 -4.28
CA ILE A 132 4.83 -8.46 -4.66
C ILE A 132 5.79 -8.68 -3.50
N ALA A 133 6.95 -9.26 -3.77
CA ALA A 133 8.05 -9.39 -2.81
C ALA A 133 9.40 -9.19 -3.50
N GLY A 134 10.43 -9.04 -2.70
CA GLY A 134 11.77 -8.80 -3.23
C GLY A 134 11.91 -7.48 -3.97
N THR A 135 13.03 -6.83 -3.81
CA THR A 135 13.29 -5.56 -4.49
C THR A 135 14.77 -5.47 -4.86
N ARG A 136 15.04 -5.10 -6.12
CA ARG A 136 16.37 -4.65 -6.55
C ARG A 136 16.23 -3.32 -7.28
N LYS A 137 17.27 -2.50 -7.21
CA LYS A 137 17.34 -1.29 -8.03
C LYS A 137 17.51 -1.67 -9.49
N ARG A 138 17.13 -0.78 -10.40
CA ARG A 138 17.46 -0.90 -11.82
C ARG A 138 18.95 -0.84 -12.02
N GLY A 139 19.46 -1.61 -12.96
CA GLY A 139 20.86 -1.54 -13.40
C GLY A 139 21.19 -0.22 -14.09
N ALA A 140 22.47 0.14 -14.13
CA ALA A 140 22.94 1.31 -14.87
C ALA A 140 22.84 1.11 -16.40
N ASP A 141 22.86 -0.12 -16.84
CA ASP A 141 22.69 -0.55 -18.23
C ASP A 141 21.89 -1.87 -18.31
N ASP A 142 21.60 -2.30 -19.54
CA ASP A 142 20.77 -3.52 -19.78
C ASP A 142 21.45 -4.79 -19.26
N LEU A 143 22.79 -4.86 -19.27
CA LEU A 143 23.56 -6.02 -18.80
C LEU A 143 23.50 -6.15 -17.29
N GLU A 144 23.72 -5.05 -16.59
CA GLU A 144 23.61 -5.00 -15.14
C GLU A 144 22.16 -5.24 -14.70
N ASP A 145 21.17 -4.66 -15.41
CA ASP A 145 19.75 -4.85 -15.13
C ASP A 145 19.36 -6.33 -15.25
N ALA A 146 19.83 -7.01 -16.30
CA ALA A 146 19.60 -8.45 -16.47
C ALA A 146 20.26 -9.28 -15.36
N ARG A 147 21.49 -8.93 -14.95
CA ARG A 147 22.18 -9.60 -13.84
C ARG A 147 21.43 -9.46 -12.52
N LEU A 148 21.00 -8.24 -12.18
CA LEU A 148 20.23 -7.97 -10.96
C LEU A 148 18.87 -8.67 -10.96
N ALA A 149 18.23 -8.79 -12.13
CA ALA A 149 17.00 -9.54 -12.28
C ALA A 149 17.20 -11.04 -12.03
N ALA A 150 18.25 -11.62 -12.58
CA ALA A 150 18.60 -13.02 -12.35
C ALA A 150 18.95 -13.27 -10.87
N GLU A 151 19.75 -12.40 -10.26
CA GLU A 151 20.09 -12.45 -8.84
C GLU A 151 18.82 -12.45 -7.96
N LEU A 152 17.87 -11.53 -8.24
CA LEU A 152 16.60 -11.46 -7.51
C LEU A 152 15.79 -12.75 -7.67
N GLN A 153 15.74 -13.30 -8.88
CA GLN A 153 14.96 -14.49 -9.19
C GLN A 153 15.56 -15.76 -8.56
N GLU A 154 16.86 -15.79 -8.33
CA GLU A 154 17.57 -16.94 -7.75
C GLU A 154 17.76 -16.83 -6.24
N ASP A 155 17.53 -15.66 -5.62
CA ASP A 155 17.72 -15.42 -4.19
C ASP A 155 16.82 -16.35 -3.34
N PRO A 156 17.39 -17.27 -2.54
CA PRO A 156 16.59 -18.26 -1.82
C PRO A 156 15.67 -17.64 -0.77
N LYS A 157 16.09 -16.52 -0.14
CA LYS A 157 15.31 -15.83 0.88
C LYS A 157 14.10 -15.16 0.25
N GLU A 158 14.32 -14.38 -0.82
CA GLU A 158 13.26 -13.68 -1.54
C GLU A 158 12.23 -14.65 -2.11
N ARG A 159 12.71 -15.79 -2.65
CA ARG A 159 11.84 -16.87 -3.14
C ARG A 159 11.00 -17.51 -2.05
N ALA A 160 11.59 -17.80 -0.89
CA ALA A 160 10.87 -18.40 0.24
C ALA A 160 9.77 -17.45 0.78
N GLU A 161 10.09 -16.17 0.92
CA GLU A 161 9.12 -15.14 1.30
C GLU A 161 8.00 -15.04 0.26
N HIS A 162 8.35 -15.02 -1.03
CA HIS A 162 7.36 -14.90 -2.09
C HIS A 162 6.43 -16.12 -2.17
N VAL A 163 6.93 -17.34 -2.00
CA VAL A 163 6.10 -18.56 -1.91
C VAL A 163 5.09 -18.43 -0.78
N MET A 164 5.54 -17.99 0.39
CA MET A 164 4.66 -17.80 1.54
C MET A 164 3.53 -16.79 1.23
N LEU A 165 3.83 -15.67 0.58
CA LEU A 165 2.82 -14.68 0.19
C LEU A 165 1.85 -15.23 -0.87
N VAL A 166 2.34 -16.03 -1.82
CA VAL A 166 1.49 -16.71 -2.80
C VAL A 166 0.56 -17.71 -2.10
N ASP A 167 1.05 -18.51 -1.18
CA ASP A 167 0.23 -19.47 -0.44
C ASP A 167 -0.81 -18.76 0.45
N LEU A 168 -0.45 -17.65 1.06
CA LEU A 168 -1.39 -16.84 1.82
C LEU A 168 -2.49 -16.28 0.92
N GLY A 169 -2.14 -15.75 -0.27
CA GLY A 169 -3.11 -15.26 -1.25
C GLY A 169 -4.01 -16.37 -1.80
N ARG A 170 -3.46 -17.57 -2.03
CA ARG A 170 -4.25 -18.75 -2.41
C ARG A 170 -5.26 -19.14 -1.32
N ASN A 171 -4.84 -19.07 -0.06
CA ASN A 171 -5.71 -19.34 1.08
C ASN A 171 -6.83 -18.29 1.18
N ASP A 172 -6.51 -17.00 1.04
CA ASP A 172 -7.49 -15.91 1.08
C ASP A 172 -8.56 -16.08 -0.02
N LEU A 173 -8.14 -16.29 -1.26
CA LEU A 173 -9.08 -16.53 -2.37
C LEU A 173 -9.81 -17.86 -2.22
N GLY A 174 -9.18 -18.89 -1.69
CA GLY A 174 -9.79 -20.23 -1.51
C GLY A 174 -11.04 -20.22 -0.62
N ARG A 175 -11.16 -19.22 0.27
CA ARG A 175 -12.34 -19.08 1.16
C ARG A 175 -13.61 -18.64 0.42
N ILE A 176 -13.47 -17.97 -0.71
CA ILE A 176 -14.57 -17.35 -1.47
C ILE A 176 -14.62 -17.83 -2.93
N ALA A 177 -13.66 -18.63 -3.35
CA ALA A 177 -13.57 -19.13 -4.70
C ALA A 177 -14.45 -20.36 -4.92
N ARG A 178 -14.97 -20.53 -6.13
CA ARG A 178 -15.56 -21.81 -6.59
C ARG A 178 -14.49 -22.90 -6.46
N PRO A 179 -14.82 -24.08 -5.95
CA PRO A 179 -13.86 -25.17 -5.81
C PRO A 179 -13.12 -25.47 -7.11
N GLY A 180 -11.80 -25.66 -7.02
CA GLY A 180 -10.94 -25.98 -8.15
C GLY A 180 -10.59 -24.82 -9.09
N THR A 181 -10.99 -23.57 -8.78
CA THR A 181 -10.74 -22.41 -9.66
C THR A 181 -9.56 -21.53 -9.22
N VAL A 182 -8.99 -21.76 -8.04
CA VAL A 182 -7.80 -21.02 -7.59
C VAL A 182 -6.61 -21.47 -8.42
N ASN A 183 -6.03 -20.55 -9.16
CA ASN A 183 -4.90 -20.79 -10.06
C ASN A 183 -3.80 -19.74 -9.88
N VAL A 184 -2.54 -20.15 -9.96
CA VAL A 184 -1.39 -19.26 -10.04
C VAL A 184 -1.03 -19.11 -11.51
N GLU A 185 -1.53 -18.05 -12.15
CA GLU A 185 -1.31 -17.81 -13.60
C GLU A 185 0.14 -17.44 -13.90
N ARG A 186 0.78 -16.70 -12.99
CA ARG A 186 2.19 -16.31 -13.07
C ARG A 186 2.84 -16.52 -11.70
N LEU A 187 4.03 -17.08 -11.69
CA LEU A 187 4.75 -17.36 -10.46
C LEU A 187 6.19 -16.81 -10.54
N MET A 188 6.53 -15.89 -9.64
CA MET A 188 7.89 -15.34 -9.48
C MET A 188 8.47 -14.74 -10.76
N GLU A 189 7.68 -13.96 -11.49
CA GLU A 189 8.18 -13.18 -12.62
C GLU A 189 8.83 -11.89 -12.14
N VAL A 190 9.93 -11.48 -12.77
CA VAL A 190 10.56 -10.19 -12.48
C VAL A 190 9.86 -9.11 -13.29
N GLU A 191 9.13 -8.23 -12.59
CA GLU A 191 8.56 -7.03 -13.19
C GLU A 191 9.46 -5.82 -12.96
N ARG A 192 9.71 -5.08 -14.06
CA ARG A 192 10.58 -3.89 -14.06
C ARG A 192 9.76 -2.63 -14.03
N PHE A 193 10.04 -1.78 -13.05
CA PHE A 193 9.47 -0.44 -12.92
C PHE A 193 10.54 0.61 -13.23
N SER A 194 10.21 1.88 -13.17
CA SER A 194 11.13 2.98 -13.53
C SER A 194 12.43 2.98 -12.71
N HIS A 195 12.38 2.64 -11.41
CA HIS A 195 13.52 2.75 -10.49
C HIS A 195 13.89 1.45 -9.78
N VAL A 196 13.01 0.48 -9.80
CA VAL A 196 13.16 -0.81 -9.11
C VAL A 196 12.60 -1.96 -9.96
N MET A 197 12.97 -3.18 -9.61
CA MET A 197 12.34 -4.40 -10.07
C MET A 197 11.89 -5.25 -8.87
N HIS A 198 10.81 -6.00 -9.06
CA HIS A 198 10.22 -6.85 -8.03
C HIS A 198 9.95 -8.25 -8.56
N LEU A 199 9.90 -9.24 -7.64
CA LEU A 199 9.26 -10.52 -7.90
C LEU A 199 7.76 -10.34 -7.76
N THR A 200 7.01 -10.75 -8.76
CA THR A 200 5.55 -10.68 -8.78
C THR A 200 4.95 -12.02 -9.11
N SER A 201 3.77 -12.27 -8.59
CA SER A 201 2.94 -13.41 -8.97
C SER A 201 1.51 -12.95 -9.22
N ARG A 202 0.75 -13.77 -9.96
CA ARG A 202 -0.67 -13.51 -10.19
C ARG A 202 -1.47 -14.75 -9.81
N ILE A 203 -2.36 -14.57 -8.85
CA ILE A 203 -3.29 -15.60 -8.38
C ILE A 203 -4.68 -15.19 -8.82
N THR A 204 -5.40 -16.08 -9.46
CA THR A 204 -6.79 -15.84 -9.91
C THR A 204 -7.72 -16.91 -9.40
N ALA A 205 -9.01 -16.57 -9.32
CA ALA A 205 -10.08 -17.50 -8.99
C ALA A 205 -11.41 -17.01 -9.55
N ARG A 206 -12.44 -17.86 -9.50
CA ARG A 206 -13.83 -17.47 -9.75
C ARG A 206 -14.58 -17.36 -8.43
N LEU A 207 -15.26 -16.24 -8.22
CA LEU A 207 -16.08 -16.00 -7.04
C LEU A 207 -17.21 -17.02 -6.96
N GLN A 208 -17.52 -17.51 -5.76
CA GLN A 208 -18.71 -18.33 -5.53
C GLN A 208 -19.97 -17.53 -5.85
N PRO A 209 -21.05 -18.19 -6.31
CA PRO A 209 -22.36 -17.57 -6.38
C PRO A 209 -22.78 -17.05 -5.00
N ASP A 210 -23.65 -16.06 -4.98
CA ASP A 210 -24.27 -15.48 -3.78
C ASP A 210 -23.31 -14.72 -2.84
N LEU A 211 -22.05 -14.50 -3.23
CA LEU A 211 -21.11 -13.63 -2.53
C LEU A 211 -20.99 -12.27 -3.24
N ASP A 212 -20.86 -11.21 -2.44
CA ASP A 212 -20.77 -9.85 -2.91
C ASP A 212 -19.35 -9.24 -2.77
N ALA A 213 -19.20 -7.96 -3.10
CA ALA A 213 -17.92 -7.25 -3.00
C ALA A 213 -17.42 -7.09 -1.56
N LEU A 214 -18.31 -7.03 -0.58
CA LEU A 214 -17.97 -6.94 0.84
C LEU A 214 -17.46 -8.29 1.35
N ASP A 215 -18.01 -9.40 0.88
CA ASP A 215 -17.51 -10.75 1.18
C ASP A 215 -16.08 -10.93 0.63
N VAL A 216 -15.82 -10.41 -0.58
CA VAL A 216 -14.47 -10.42 -1.16
C VAL A 216 -13.49 -9.64 -0.28
N LEU A 217 -13.86 -8.44 0.16
CA LEU A 217 -13.04 -7.65 1.08
C LEU A 217 -12.83 -8.37 2.41
N ALA A 218 -13.89 -8.86 3.05
CA ALA A 218 -13.83 -9.54 4.34
C ALA A 218 -12.93 -10.78 4.32
N ALA A 219 -12.92 -11.52 3.21
CA ALA A 219 -12.08 -12.72 3.06
C ALA A 219 -10.59 -12.38 2.84
N THR A 220 -10.27 -11.29 2.18
CA THR A 220 -8.90 -10.93 1.79
C THR A 220 -8.24 -9.93 2.72
N PHE A 221 -9.02 -9.18 3.50
CA PHE A 221 -8.52 -8.17 4.45
C PHE A 221 -8.04 -8.78 5.78
N PRO A 222 -6.96 -8.21 6.38
CA PRO A 222 -5.98 -7.35 5.74
C PRO A 222 -5.06 -8.12 4.79
N ALA A 223 -4.37 -7.41 3.90
CA ALA A 223 -3.40 -8.05 3.01
C ALA A 223 -2.29 -8.76 3.80
N GLY A 224 -1.82 -9.90 3.29
CA GLY A 224 -0.79 -10.69 3.93
C GLY A 224 0.55 -9.97 4.05
N THR A 225 0.88 -9.17 3.06
CA THR A 225 2.10 -8.35 2.99
C THR A 225 2.21 -7.28 4.08
N VAL A 226 1.10 -6.97 4.76
CA VAL A 226 1.07 -6.01 5.89
C VAL A 226 0.59 -6.63 7.20
N SER A 227 0.32 -7.93 7.23
CA SER A 227 -0.08 -8.67 8.45
C SER A 227 0.92 -9.78 8.79
N GLY A 228 0.98 -10.84 8.03
CA GLY A 228 1.86 -11.99 8.24
C GLY A 228 1.16 -13.32 8.07
N ALA A 229 1.85 -14.40 8.41
CA ALA A 229 1.39 -15.76 8.23
C ALA A 229 1.66 -16.63 9.48
N PRO A 230 0.67 -17.39 10.00
CA PRO A 230 -0.75 -17.39 9.69
C PRO A 230 -1.42 -16.05 10.05
N LYS A 231 -2.34 -15.57 9.19
CA LYS A 231 -2.89 -14.20 9.25
C LYS A 231 -3.48 -13.83 10.63
N VAL A 232 -4.36 -14.64 11.17
CA VAL A 232 -5.05 -14.33 12.44
C VAL A 232 -4.04 -14.19 13.58
N ARG A 233 -3.14 -15.18 13.73
CA ARG A 233 -2.13 -15.13 14.81
C ARG A 233 -1.15 -13.97 14.61
N ALA A 234 -0.75 -13.68 13.39
CA ALA A 234 0.09 -12.52 13.11
C ALA A 234 -0.60 -11.20 13.52
N MET A 235 -1.90 -11.06 13.27
CA MET A 235 -2.67 -9.88 13.70
C MET A 235 -2.77 -9.76 15.23
N GLU A 236 -2.94 -10.87 15.94
CA GLU A 236 -2.92 -10.90 17.42
C GLU A 236 -1.56 -10.43 17.96
N ILE A 237 -0.46 -10.98 17.42
CA ILE A 237 0.91 -10.58 17.81
C ILE A 237 1.15 -9.10 17.51
N ILE A 238 0.66 -8.58 16.38
CA ILE A 238 0.72 -7.15 16.05
C ILE A 238 -0.01 -6.32 17.10
N ALA A 239 -1.23 -6.74 17.50
CA ALA A 239 -2.01 -6.04 18.52
C ALA A 239 -1.33 -6.07 19.91
N GLU A 240 -0.58 -7.12 20.21
CA GLU A 240 0.20 -7.25 21.45
C GLU A 240 1.49 -6.40 21.46
N THR A 241 2.04 -6.10 20.27
CA THR A 241 3.37 -5.48 20.15
C THR A 241 3.34 -4.03 19.67
N GLU A 242 2.33 -3.60 18.92
CA GLU A 242 2.18 -2.21 18.50
C GLU A 242 1.55 -1.36 19.61
N GLN A 243 2.13 -0.18 19.83
CA GLN A 243 1.68 0.74 20.89
C GLN A 243 0.45 1.56 20.50
N LEU A 244 0.17 1.68 19.20
CA LEU A 244 -0.92 2.49 18.66
C LEU A 244 -1.76 1.69 17.66
N PRO A 245 -3.09 1.91 17.62
CA PRO A 245 -3.92 1.40 16.56
C PRO A 245 -3.43 1.89 15.19
N ARG A 246 -3.43 1.02 14.18
CA ARG A 246 -2.90 1.34 12.84
C ARG A 246 -3.60 2.49 12.13
N GLY A 247 -4.89 2.72 12.44
CA GLY A 247 -5.68 3.71 11.73
C GLY A 247 -5.79 3.39 10.24
N PRO A 248 -5.54 4.35 9.32
CA PRO A 248 -5.62 4.09 7.88
C PRO A 248 -4.54 3.15 7.33
N TYR A 249 -3.39 3.01 8.01
CA TYR A 249 -2.29 2.16 7.55
C TYR A 249 -2.68 0.68 7.49
N ALA A 250 -2.24 -0.01 6.46
CA ALA A 250 -2.57 -1.41 6.16
C ALA A 250 -4.07 -1.67 5.92
N GLY A 251 -4.84 -0.62 5.69
CA GLY A 251 -6.22 -0.68 5.22
C GLY A 251 -6.31 -0.92 3.73
N CYS A 252 -7.46 -0.62 3.14
CA CYS A 252 -7.65 -0.63 1.70
C CYS A 252 -8.29 0.67 1.20
N ILE A 253 -8.00 1.00 -0.03
CA ILE A 253 -8.54 2.13 -0.76
C ILE A 253 -8.90 1.69 -2.18
N GLY A 254 -10.04 2.11 -2.68
CA GLY A 254 -10.47 1.73 -4.02
C GLY A 254 -11.95 2.02 -4.26
N TRP A 255 -12.56 1.24 -5.11
CA TRP A 255 -13.97 1.36 -5.45
C TRP A 255 -14.65 0.00 -5.50
N LEU A 256 -15.94 0.00 -5.25
CA LEU A 256 -16.85 -1.13 -5.38
C LEU A 256 -17.89 -0.78 -6.42
N GLY A 257 -18.18 -1.69 -7.34
CA GLY A 257 -19.32 -1.58 -8.25
C GLY A 257 -20.63 -1.72 -7.49
N LEU A 258 -21.65 -1.03 -7.96
CA LEU A 258 -23.01 -1.06 -7.41
C LEU A 258 -23.97 -1.87 -8.30
N ASP A 259 -23.43 -2.76 -9.12
CA ASP A 259 -24.21 -3.65 -9.99
C ASP A 259 -24.50 -4.96 -9.22
N ASP A 260 -25.78 -5.25 -9.00
CA ASP A 260 -26.20 -6.44 -8.26
C ASP A 260 -25.91 -7.75 -9.04
N ASP A 261 -25.83 -7.68 -10.38
CA ASP A 261 -25.59 -8.86 -11.23
C ASP A 261 -24.10 -9.18 -11.40
N ASN A 262 -23.20 -8.20 -11.20
CA ASN A 262 -21.77 -8.33 -11.47
C ASN A 262 -20.91 -7.79 -10.33
N VAL A 263 -20.28 -8.66 -9.58
CA VAL A 263 -19.37 -8.25 -8.52
C VAL A 263 -18.09 -7.69 -9.13
N SER A 264 -17.89 -6.39 -8.92
CA SER A 264 -16.70 -5.67 -9.39
C SER A 264 -16.11 -4.79 -8.29
N LEU A 265 -14.81 -4.91 -8.06
CA LEU A 265 -14.04 -4.04 -7.17
C LEU A 265 -12.57 -3.98 -7.59
N ASP A 266 -11.96 -2.85 -7.31
CA ASP A 266 -10.51 -2.68 -7.46
C ASP A 266 -9.98 -1.90 -6.26
N THR A 267 -9.11 -2.55 -5.47
CA THR A 267 -8.61 -2.00 -4.22
C THR A 267 -7.10 -2.16 -4.10
N GLY A 268 -6.45 -1.10 -3.60
CA GLY A 268 -5.05 -1.10 -3.21
C GLY A 268 -4.88 -1.07 -1.70
N ILE A 269 -3.73 -1.51 -1.21
CA ILE A 269 -3.38 -1.46 0.22
C ILE A 269 -3.04 -0.02 0.59
N THR A 270 -3.50 0.50 1.74
CA THR A 270 -3.10 1.84 2.20
C THR A 270 -1.71 1.80 2.84
N ILE A 271 -0.71 1.72 1.97
CA ILE A 271 0.71 1.92 2.25
C ILE A 271 1.23 3.10 1.43
N ARG A 272 2.40 3.62 1.73
CA ARG A 272 2.93 4.84 1.08
C ARG A 272 1.89 5.97 1.12
N SER A 273 1.22 6.09 2.25
CA SER A 273 0.08 6.97 2.49
C SER A 273 0.33 7.84 3.72
N MET A 274 -0.26 9.02 3.69
CA MET A 274 -0.19 10.01 4.77
C MET A 274 -1.60 10.45 5.14
N TRP A 275 -1.79 10.87 6.38
CA TRP A 275 -3.05 11.47 6.80
C TRP A 275 -2.83 12.64 7.75
N VAL A 276 -3.68 13.64 7.62
CA VAL A 276 -3.74 14.79 8.54
C VAL A 276 -4.92 14.61 9.48
N LYS A 277 -4.65 14.65 10.76
CA LYS A 277 -5.64 14.59 11.82
C LYS A 277 -5.15 15.37 13.04
N ASP A 278 -6.04 16.11 13.70
CA ASP A 278 -5.77 16.83 14.95
C ASP A 278 -4.50 17.72 14.89
N GLY A 279 -4.31 18.45 13.76
CA GLY A 279 -3.16 19.33 13.54
C GLY A 279 -1.81 18.63 13.37
N LYS A 280 -1.83 17.32 13.11
CA LYS A 280 -0.63 16.52 12.86
C LYS A 280 -0.74 15.79 11.52
N LEU A 281 0.39 15.65 10.87
CA LEU A 281 0.58 14.77 9.72
C LEU A 281 1.18 13.48 10.22
N HIS A 282 0.63 12.38 9.72
CA HIS A 282 1.04 11.03 10.09
C HIS A 282 1.32 10.20 8.84
N TRP A 283 2.24 9.26 8.95
CA TRP A 283 2.43 8.14 8.03
C TRP A 283 2.95 6.94 8.80
N GLN A 284 2.92 5.77 8.18
CA GLN A 284 3.32 4.52 8.83
C GLN A 284 4.02 3.61 7.84
N ALA A 285 4.99 2.85 8.32
CA ALA A 285 5.71 1.85 7.55
C ALA A 285 5.98 0.62 8.42
N GLY A 286 6.03 -0.56 7.80
CA GLY A 286 6.31 -1.82 8.47
C GLY A 286 7.24 -2.71 7.66
N GLY A 287 7.81 -3.70 8.33
CA GLY A 287 8.69 -4.72 7.74
C GLY A 287 8.29 -6.12 8.20
N GLY A 288 8.50 -7.13 7.34
CA GLY A 288 8.20 -8.53 7.62
C GLY A 288 9.28 -9.16 8.50
N ILE A 289 8.94 -9.50 9.73
CA ILE A 289 9.86 -10.14 10.67
C ILE A 289 9.75 -11.65 10.51
N VAL A 290 10.86 -12.28 10.24
CA VAL A 290 11.06 -13.73 10.17
C VAL A 290 12.07 -14.19 11.21
N PHE A 291 12.25 -15.51 11.33
CA PHE A 291 13.14 -16.13 12.31
C PHE A 291 14.56 -15.53 12.35
N ASP A 292 15.14 -15.28 11.18
CA ASP A 292 16.52 -14.79 11.02
C ASP A 292 16.64 -13.27 10.97
N SER A 293 15.52 -12.51 11.09
CA SER A 293 15.54 -11.05 11.05
C SER A 293 16.53 -10.45 12.08
N ASP A 294 17.28 -9.44 11.65
CA ASP A 294 18.13 -8.63 12.54
C ASP A 294 17.41 -7.34 12.94
N PRO A 295 17.25 -7.04 14.24
CA PRO A 295 16.46 -5.90 14.70
C PRO A 295 16.95 -4.55 14.16
N VAL A 296 18.27 -4.38 13.95
CA VAL A 296 18.84 -3.14 13.41
C VAL A 296 18.57 -3.03 11.91
N ALA A 297 18.70 -4.12 11.18
CA ALA A 297 18.39 -4.17 9.76
C ALA A 297 16.91 -3.89 9.51
N GLU A 298 16.00 -4.49 10.31
CA GLU A 298 14.55 -4.30 10.20
C GLU A 298 14.14 -2.85 10.53
N TRP A 299 14.73 -2.23 11.55
CA TRP A 299 14.52 -0.81 11.79
C TRP A 299 14.94 0.05 10.60
N ASN A 300 16.12 -0.22 10.03
CA ASN A 300 16.62 0.53 8.88
C ASN A 300 15.72 0.36 7.65
N GLU A 301 15.15 -0.85 7.46
CA GLU A 301 14.19 -1.11 6.38
C GLU A 301 12.92 -0.27 6.54
N VAL A 302 12.31 -0.28 7.74
CA VAL A 302 11.11 0.53 8.03
C VAL A 302 11.39 2.02 7.89
N TYR A 303 12.54 2.48 8.38
CA TYR A 303 12.96 3.87 8.24
C TYR A 303 13.17 4.25 6.76
N ASN A 304 13.76 3.37 5.96
CA ASN A 304 13.93 3.57 4.52
C ASN A 304 12.60 3.52 3.76
N LYS A 305 11.67 2.63 4.13
CA LYS A 305 10.30 2.61 3.57
C LYS A 305 9.55 3.92 3.85
N SER A 306 9.87 4.61 4.95
CA SER A 306 9.30 5.93 5.26
C SER A 306 9.98 7.09 4.49
N ALA A 307 11.09 6.85 3.79
CA ALA A 307 11.91 7.91 3.18
C ALA A 307 11.14 8.72 2.12
N ILE A 308 10.27 8.08 1.33
CA ILE A 308 9.49 8.78 0.30
C ILE A 308 8.62 9.89 0.93
N MET A 309 7.96 9.60 2.07
CA MET A 309 7.12 10.58 2.76
C MET A 309 7.95 11.72 3.33
N ARG A 310 9.14 11.43 3.87
CA ARG A 310 10.10 12.46 4.34
C ARG A 310 10.61 13.32 3.18
N THR A 311 10.90 12.72 2.03
CA THR A 311 11.29 13.48 0.83
C THR A 311 10.20 14.43 0.38
N VAL A 312 8.93 13.98 0.37
CA VAL A 312 7.78 14.83 0.02
C VAL A 312 7.67 16.05 0.95
N LEU A 313 7.99 15.89 2.25
CA LEU A 313 7.99 16.99 3.22
C LEU A 313 9.11 18.00 2.98
N ASN A 314 10.29 17.51 2.59
CA ASN A 314 11.53 18.30 2.53
C ASN A 314 11.88 18.79 1.12
N THR A 315 11.11 18.43 0.09
CA THR A 315 11.34 18.95 -1.26
C THR A 315 11.01 20.44 -1.30
N PRO A 316 11.96 21.34 -1.65
CA PRO A 316 11.69 22.76 -1.83
C PRO A 316 10.59 22.93 -2.88
N GLY A 317 9.60 23.78 -2.57
CA GLY A 317 8.47 23.97 -3.48
C GLY A 317 8.88 24.78 -4.71
N GLU A 318 8.89 24.14 -5.86
CA GLU A 318 8.46 24.79 -7.10
C GLU A 318 6.93 24.64 -7.19
N ASP A 319 6.22 25.39 -6.35
CA ASP A 319 4.76 25.33 -6.30
C ASP A 319 4.09 26.12 -7.45
N HIS A 320 4.88 26.71 -8.33
CA HIS A 320 4.42 27.37 -9.55
C HIS A 320 4.63 26.47 -10.78
N VAL A 321 3.64 25.65 -11.09
CA VAL A 321 3.42 25.25 -12.49
C VAL A 321 2.61 26.38 -13.12
N PRO A 322 3.13 27.10 -14.14
CA PRO A 322 2.30 28.06 -14.88
C PRO A 322 1.08 27.31 -15.40
N ALA A 323 -0.09 27.87 -15.19
CA ALA A 323 -1.29 27.41 -15.86
C ALA A 323 -1.00 27.50 -17.38
N HIS A 324 -0.78 26.36 -18.01
CA HIS A 324 -0.75 26.33 -19.47
C HIS A 324 -2.13 26.76 -19.98
N ARG A 325 -2.12 27.89 -20.70
CA ARG A 325 -3.25 28.49 -21.43
C ARG A 325 -3.79 27.52 -22.49
#